data_b4644bb867e70848db52875827919c6e
#
_entry.id   b4644bb867e70848db52875827919c6e
#
_cell.length_a   1.000
_cell.length_b   1.000
_cell.length_c   1.000
_cell.angle_alpha   90.00
_cell.angle_beta   90.00
_cell.angle_gamma   90.00
#
_symmetry.space_group_name_H-M   'P 1'
#
loop_
_entity.id
_entity.type
_entity.pdbx_description
1 polymer ?
#
loop_
_entity_poly.entity_id
_entity_poly.type
_entity_poly.pdbx_seq_one_letter_code
_entity_poly.pdbx_strand_id
1 'polypeptide(L)'
;MSRWDGRSKGTATGYRIFIYLIDKFGVKAAYRLLWFVSYYYYLFAGNPKKNIIRFYTEALAMPLAEAKKLCRKNFYYLGQTLIDRNAFLLGKTEKFTHHFENEEYLVELQQQHHGGILISAHIGNWETAGNLLHKRISKKINVLML
;
A
#
# COMPACT_ATOMS: atom_id res chain seq x y z
N MET A 1 -12.07 -24.20 -0.38
CA MET A 1 -11.42 -22.93 -0.76
C MET A 1 -12.51 -21.86 -0.86
N SER A 2 -12.49 -20.82 -0.06
CA SER A 2 -13.46 -19.73 -0.21
C SER A 2 -13.10 -18.93 -1.45
N ARG A 3 -13.99 -18.91 -2.42
CA ARG A 3 -13.85 -18.14 -3.66
C ARG A 3 -13.85 -16.64 -3.29
N TRP A 4 -12.80 -15.95 -3.71
CA TRP A 4 -12.76 -14.48 -3.55
C TRP A 4 -13.89 -13.86 -4.39
N ASP A 5 -14.73 -13.05 -3.76
CA ASP A 5 -15.92 -12.43 -4.38
C ASP A 5 -15.64 -11.07 -5.04
N GLY A 6 -14.38 -10.65 -5.08
CA GLY A 6 -13.97 -9.38 -5.69
C GLY A 6 -14.39 -8.13 -4.90
N ARG A 7 -15.05 -8.29 -3.75
CA ARG A 7 -15.56 -7.15 -2.98
C ARG A 7 -14.55 -6.66 -1.97
N SER A 8 -14.26 -5.36 -2.02
CA SER A 8 -13.55 -4.66 -0.95
C SER A 8 -14.39 -4.62 0.32
N LYS A 9 -13.79 -4.88 1.48
CA LYS A 9 -14.46 -4.73 2.78
C LYS A 9 -14.64 -3.26 3.21
N GLY A 10 -14.04 -2.33 2.46
CA GLY A 10 -14.21 -0.89 2.69
C GLY A 10 -15.57 -0.42 2.16
N THR A 11 -16.30 0.36 2.96
CA THR A 11 -17.55 1.02 2.51
C THR A 11 -17.21 2.30 1.77
N ALA A 12 -18.03 2.67 0.78
CA ALA A 12 -17.88 3.95 0.05
C ALA A 12 -17.90 5.15 1.02
N THR A 13 -18.72 5.08 2.07
CA THR A 13 -18.78 6.11 3.13
C THR A 13 -17.44 6.21 3.89
N GLY A 14 -16.83 5.07 4.25
CA GLY A 14 -15.51 5.06 4.89
C GLY A 14 -14.44 5.72 4.02
N TYR A 15 -14.41 5.43 2.73
CA TYR A 15 -13.48 6.08 1.80
C TYR A 15 -13.72 7.59 1.72
N ARG A 16 -14.97 8.05 1.63
CA ARG A 16 -15.30 9.48 1.61
C ARG A 16 -14.85 10.21 2.86
N ILE A 17 -14.99 9.62 4.04
CA ILE A 17 -14.51 10.19 5.30
C ILE A 17 -13.00 10.38 5.26
N PHE A 18 -12.24 9.36 4.84
CA PHE A 18 -10.78 9.47 4.75
C PHE A 18 -10.34 10.50 3.69
N ILE A 19 -10.97 10.54 2.52
CA ILE A 19 -10.71 11.55 1.49
C ILE A 19 -10.96 12.95 2.03
N TYR A 20 -12.07 13.18 2.71
CA TYR A 20 -12.39 14.45 3.34
C TYR A 20 -11.35 14.86 4.39
N LEU A 21 -10.95 13.93 5.26
CA LEU A 21 -9.91 14.20 6.26
C LEU A 21 -8.57 14.54 5.63
N ILE A 22 -8.16 13.82 4.59
CA ILE A 22 -6.91 14.09 3.87
C ILE A 22 -6.96 15.49 3.24
N ASP A 23 -8.08 15.84 2.59
CA ASP A 23 -8.23 17.13 1.92
C ASP A 23 -8.23 18.31 2.88
N LYS A 24 -9.00 18.24 3.96
CA LYS A 24 -9.20 19.36 4.90
C LYS A 24 -8.17 19.43 6.01
N PHE A 25 -7.71 18.32 6.53
CA PHE A 25 -6.85 18.26 7.72
C PHE A 25 -5.51 17.57 7.47
N GLY A 26 -5.30 17.07 6.25
CA GLY A 26 -4.08 16.42 5.84
C GLY A 26 -3.94 14.97 6.31
N VAL A 27 -2.90 14.31 5.81
CA VAL A 27 -2.64 12.87 6.01
C VAL A 27 -2.50 12.48 7.48
N LYS A 28 -1.92 13.34 8.32
CA LYS A 28 -1.75 13.05 9.76
C LYS A 28 -3.08 12.86 10.49
N ALA A 29 -4.12 13.61 10.12
CA ALA A 29 -5.46 13.45 10.68
C ALA A 29 -6.08 12.10 10.26
N ALA A 30 -5.91 11.73 9.00
CA ALA A 30 -6.34 10.43 8.49
C ALA A 30 -5.64 9.27 9.22
N TYR A 31 -4.34 9.35 9.50
CA TYR A 31 -3.61 8.33 10.27
C TYR A 31 -4.09 8.19 11.71
N ARG A 32 -4.49 9.29 12.36
CA ARG A 32 -5.06 9.22 13.71
C ARG A 32 -6.38 8.43 13.71
N LEU A 33 -7.27 8.72 12.75
CA LEU A 33 -8.52 7.95 12.60
C LEU A 33 -8.21 6.50 12.23
N LEU A 34 -7.25 6.26 11.35
CA LEU A 34 -6.85 4.91 10.93
C LEU A 34 -6.46 4.02 12.11
N TRP A 35 -5.82 4.59 13.14
CA TRP A 35 -5.44 3.80 14.31
C TRP A 35 -6.65 3.10 14.94
N PHE A 36 -7.78 3.79 15.10
CA PHE A 36 -9.02 3.22 15.62
C PHE A 36 -9.66 2.24 14.62
N VAL A 37 -9.72 2.64 13.34
CA VAL A 37 -10.32 1.83 12.28
C VAL A 37 -9.54 0.52 12.08
N SER A 38 -8.22 0.55 12.04
CA SER A 38 -7.39 -0.64 11.89
C SER A 38 -7.51 -1.60 13.08
N TYR A 39 -7.65 -1.05 14.30
CA TYR A 39 -7.89 -1.85 15.49
C TYR A 39 -9.26 -2.54 15.46
N TYR A 40 -10.30 -1.81 15.04
CA TYR A 40 -11.62 -2.38 14.81
C TYR A 40 -11.56 -3.55 13.80
N TYR A 41 -10.92 -3.33 12.63
CA TYR A 41 -10.75 -4.41 11.65
C TYR A 41 -9.95 -5.59 12.20
N TYR A 42 -8.88 -5.35 12.97
CA TYR A 42 -8.12 -6.41 13.62
C TYR A 42 -8.98 -7.26 14.56
N LEU A 43 -9.92 -6.67 15.30
CA LEU A 43 -10.81 -7.41 16.20
C LEU A 43 -11.80 -8.28 15.43
N PHE A 44 -12.38 -7.76 14.36
CA PHE A 44 -13.51 -8.37 13.64
C PHE A 44 -13.12 -9.05 12.30
N ALA A 45 -11.84 -9.08 11.93
CA ALA A 45 -11.42 -9.57 10.61
C ALA A 45 -11.55 -11.08 10.39
N GLY A 46 -11.87 -11.88 11.39
CA GLY A 46 -12.12 -13.33 11.23
C GLY A 46 -11.00 -14.08 10.47
N ASN A 47 -11.32 -14.59 9.29
CA ASN A 47 -10.41 -15.41 8.47
C ASN A 47 -9.14 -14.69 8.00
N PRO A 48 -9.14 -13.43 7.53
CA PRO A 48 -7.91 -12.71 7.20
C PRO A 48 -6.90 -12.67 8.35
N LYS A 49 -7.37 -12.37 9.58
CA LYS A 49 -6.52 -12.38 10.76
C LYS A 49 -5.90 -13.75 11.02
N LYS A 50 -6.71 -14.82 10.93
CA LYS A 50 -6.20 -16.21 11.11
C LYS A 50 -5.13 -16.54 10.07
N ASN A 51 -5.36 -16.20 8.81
CA ASN A 51 -4.43 -16.48 7.72
C ASN A 51 -3.10 -15.73 7.89
N ILE A 52 -3.14 -14.47 8.30
CA ILE A 52 -1.92 -13.68 8.55
C ILE A 52 -1.14 -14.27 9.72
N ILE A 53 -1.81 -14.61 10.83
CA ILE A 53 -1.15 -15.23 11.98
C ILE A 53 -0.54 -16.57 11.59
N ARG A 54 -1.28 -17.41 10.85
CA ARG A 54 -0.80 -18.71 10.36
C ARG A 54 0.44 -18.54 9.47
N PHE A 55 0.45 -17.58 8.57
CA PHE A 55 1.63 -17.28 7.76
C PHE A 55 2.85 -16.95 8.61
N TYR A 56 2.71 -16.09 9.61
CA TYR A 56 3.83 -15.74 10.50
C TYR A 56 4.31 -16.94 11.32
N THR A 57 3.40 -17.79 11.80
CA THR A 57 3.78 -18.93 12.64
C THR A 57 4.28 -20.14 11.86
N GLU A 58 3.66 -20.46 10.72
CA GLU A 58 4.00 -21.65 9.91
C GLU A 58 5.11 -21.39 8.89
N ALA A 59 5.03 -20.27 8.14
CA ALA A 59 6.02 -19.98 7.11
C ALA A 59 7.28 -19.30 7.64
N LEU A 60 7.15 -18.45 8.66
CA LEU A 60 8.28 -17.71 9.23
C LEU A 60 8.71 -18.24 10.62
N ALA A 61 8.12 -19.32 11.11
CA ALA A 61 8.41 -19.96 12.38
C ALA A 61 8.41 -18.99 13.60
N MET A 62 7.57 -17.93 13.55
CA MET A 62 7.53 -16.92 14.60
C MET A 62 6.72 -17.38 15.81
N PRO A 63 7.10 -16.97 17.03
CA PRO A 63 6.28 -17.19 18.22
C PRO A 63 4.88 -16.57 18.09
N LEU A 64 3.84 -17.25 18.56
CA LEU A 64 2.44 -16.82 18.42
C LEU A 64 2.18 -15.40 18.96
N ALA A 65 2.84 -15.04 20.07
CA ALA A 65 2.70 -13.71 20.67
C ALA A 65 3.20 -12.61 19.73
N GLU A 66 4.34 -12.83 19.07
CA GLU A 66 4.93 -11.94 18.10
C GLU A 66 4.08 -11.88 16.81
N ALA A 67 3.64 -13.03 16.30
CA ALA A 67 2.76 -13.13 15.13
C ALA A 67 1.47 -12.31 15.32
N LYS A 68 0.84 -12.35 16.51
CA LYS A 68 -0.34 -11.54 16.85
C LYS A 68 -0.02 -10.04 16.85
N LYS A 69 1.14 -9.63 17.38
CA LYS A 69 1.60 -8.23 17.38
C LYS A 69 1.83 -7.72 15.96
N LEU A 70 2.50 -8.52 15.13
CA LEU A 70 2.76 -8.19 13.73
C LEU A 70 1.47 -8.17 12.91
N CYS A 71 0.55 -9.10 13.15
CA CYS A 71 -0.75 -9.11 12.49
C CYS A 71 -1.52 -7.79 12.73
N ARG A 72 -1.53 -7.26 13.97
CA ARG A 72 -2.14 -5.96 14.26
C ARG A 72 -1.46 -4.82 13.51
N LYS A 73 -0.12 -4.81 13.45
CA LYS A 73 0.63 -3.82 12.68
C LYS A 73 0.33 -3.92 11.18
N ASN A 74 0.17 -5.15 10.65
CA ASN A 74 -0.16 -5.38 9.26
C ASN A 74 -1.48 -4.70 8.86
N PHE A 75 -2.54 -4.81 9.67
CA PHE A 75 -3.80 -4.08 9.41
C PHE A 75 -3.60 -2.57 9.39
N TYR A 76 -2.77 -2.03 10.27
CA TYR A 76 -2.47 -0.60 10.31
C TYR A 76 -1.67 -0.16 9.07
N TYR A 77 -0.61 -0.87 8.72
CA TYR A 77 0.23 -0.52 7.56
C TYR A 77 -0.52 -0.66 6.23
N LEU A 78 -1.37 -1.69 6.09
CA LEU A 78 -2.26 -1.79 4.94
C LEU A 78 -3.16 -0.55 4.83
N GLY A 79 -3.74 -0.11 5.94
CA GLY A 79 -4.54 1.11 5.97
C GLY A 79 -3.73 2.36 5.64
N GLN A 80 -2.48 2.47 6.10
CA GLN A 80 -1.59 3.57 5.70
C GLN A 80 -1.35 3.59 4.19
N THR A 81 -1.04 2.44 3.59
CA THR A 81 -0.85 2.33 2.13
C THR A 81 -2.06 2.85 1.36
N LEU A 82 -3.28 2.53 1.82
CA LEU A 82 -4.51 3.02 1.19
C LEU A 82 -4.70 4.55 1.36
N ILE A 83 -4.35 5.10 2.52
CA ILE A 83 -4.38 6.55 2.77
C ILE A 83 -3.36 7.26 1.90
N ASP A 84 -2.13 6.76 1.83
CA ASP A 84 -1.04 7.33 1.05
C ASP A 84 -1.41 7.37 -0.43
N ARG A 85 -1.93 6.27 -0.97
CA ARG A 85 -2.45 6.21 -2.34
C ARG A 85 -3.47 7.32 -2.61
N ASN A 86 -4.46 7.49 -1.72
CA ASN A 86 -5.46 8.55 -1.88
C ASN A 86 -4.86 9.94 -1.76
N ALA A 87 -3.88 10.16 -0.87
CA ALA A 87 -3.17 11.42 -0.75
C ALA A 87 -2.41 11.77 -2.04
N PHE A 88 -1.74 10.80 -2.67
CA PHE A 88 -1.08 10.97 -3.96
C PHE A 88 -2.07 11.31 -5.08
N LEU A 89 -3.22 10.63 -5.14
CA LEU A 89 -4.28 10.91 -6.11
C LEU A 89 -4.88 12.31 -5.94
N LEU A 90 -4.95 12.81 -4.71
CA LEU A 90 -5.41 14.16 -4.37
C LEU A 90 -4.32 15.24 -4.55
N GLY A 91 -3.10 14.87 -4.94
CA GLY A 91 -1.98 15.80 -5.06
C GLY A 91 -1.41 16.31 -3.74
N LYS A 92 -1.79 15.71 -2.60
CA LYS A 92 -1.32 16.10 -1.25
C LYS A 92 0.02 15.40 -0.92
N THR A 93 1.03 15.67 -1.72
CA THR A 93 2.32 14.95 -1.68
C THR A 93 3.42 15.68 -0.91
N GLU A 94 3.21 16.90 -0.42
CA GLU A 94 4.24 17.76 0.15
C GLU A 94 4.91 17.17 1.41
N LYS A 95 4.22 16.23 2.08
CA LYS A 95 4.71 15.60 3.33
C LYS A 95 5.33 14.22 3.12
N PHE A 96 5.39 13.76 1.86
CA PHE A 96 6.02 12.51 1.52
C PHE A 96 7.43 12.77 1.01
N THR A 97 8.40 12.13 1.65
CA THR A 97 9.77 12.08 1.16
C THR A 97 10.00 10.72 0.49
N HIS A 98 10.70 10.72 -0.61
CA HIS A 98 11.07 9.50 -1.31
C HIS A 98 12.52 9.61 -1.76
N HIS A 99 13.20 8.49 -1.76
CA HIS A 99 14.56 8.35 -2.26
C HIS A 99 14.59 7.21 -3.26
N PHE A 100 15.21 7.44 -4.40
CA PHE A 100 15.45 6.41 -5.41
C PHE A 100 16.94 6.09 -5.42
N GLU A 101 17.26 4.80 -5.37
CA GLU A 101 18.61 4.30 -5.55
C GLU A 101 18.76 3.77 -6.98
N ASN A 102 19.91 4.00 -7.58
CA ASN A 102 20.25 3.52 -8.92
C ASN A 102 19.30 4.01 -10.03
N GLU A 103 18.75 5.20 -9.89
CA GLU A 103 17.85 5.81 -10.89
C GLU A 103 18.52 5.99 -12.25
N GLU A 104 19.85 6.14 -12.27
CA GLU A 104 20.69 6.27 -13.46
C GLU A 104 20.49 5.14 -14.45
N TYR A 105 20.28 3.90 -14.01
CA TYR A 105 20.02 2.77 -14.91
C TYR A 105 18.73 2.92 -15.71
N LEU A 106 17.71 3.53 -15.12
CA LEU A 106 16.45 3.82 -15.82
C LEU A 106 16.63 4.94 -16.85
N VAL A 107 17.44 5.95 -16.53
CA VAL A 107 17.76 7.05 -17.43
C VAL A 107 18.57 6.55 -18.63
N GLU A 108 19.57 5.71 -18.41
CA GLU A 108 20.36 5.08 -19.46
C GLU A 108 19.49 4.24 -20.39
N LEU A 109 18.61 3.38 -19.84
CA LEU A 109 17.67 2.57 -20.61
C LEU A 109 16.75 3.44 -21.49
N GLN A 110 16.38 4.61 -20.98
CA GLN A 110 15.58 5.56 -21.73
C GLN A 110 16.36 6.20 -22.88
N GLN A 111 17.64 6.55 -22.67
CA GLN A 111 18.50 7.18 -23.66
C GLN A 111 18.90 6.24 -24.81
N GLN A 112 19.09 4.96 -24.51
CA GLN A 112 19.48 3.95 -25.48
C GLN A 112 18.39 3.62 -26.52
N HIS A 113 17.21 4.23 -26.44
CA HIS A 113 16.04 3.97 -27.31
C HIS A 113 15.58 2.50 -27.38
N HIS A 114 16.14 1.62 -26.55
CA HIS A 114 15.70 0.26 -26.39
C HIS A 114 14.53 0.20 -25.39
N GLY A 115 13.62 -0.74 -25.60
CA GLY A 115 12.62 -1.07 -24.60
C GLY A 115 13.25 -1.80 -23.42
N GLY A 116 12.54 -1.85 -22.28
CA GLY A 116 12.98 -2.59 -21.12
C GLY A 116 11.81 -3.25 -20.40
N ILE A 117 12.09 -4.31 -19.67
CA ILE A 117 11.12 -4.97 -18.78
C ILE A 117 11.53 -4.66 -17.35
N LEU A 118 10.68 -3.92 -16.62
CA LEU A 118 10.85 -3.68 -15.20
C LEU A 118 10.07 -4.72 -14.41
N ILE A 119 10.79 -5.57 -13.69
CA ILE A 119 10.18 -6.56 -12.79
C ILE A 119 10.06 -5.93 -11.41
N SER A 120 8.84 -5.95 -10.86
CA SER A 120 8.53 -5.40 -9.56
C SER A 120 7.78 -6.42 -8.70
N ALA A 121 7.75 -6.20 -7.39
CA ALA A 121 7.00 -7.02 -6.45
C ALA A 121 5.95 -6.17 -5.73
N HIS A 122 4.84 -6.81 -5.32
CA HIS A 122 3.80 -6.17 -4.49
C HIS A 122 4.27 -6.07 -3.03
N ILE A 123 5.32 -5.27 -2.79
CA ILE A 123 5.92 -5.05 -1.47
C ILE A 123 5.77 -3.58 -1.11
N GLY A 124 5.33 -3.30 0.12
CA GLY A 124 5.14 -1.94 0.62
C GLY A 124 4.12 -1.14 -0.19
N ASN A 125 4.43 0.12 -0.47
CA ASN A 125 3.55 1.02 -1.22
C ASN A 125 3.96 1.08 -2.72
N TRP A 126 3.98 -0.07 -3.39
CA TRP A 126 4.42 -0.20 -4.79
C TRP A 126 3.60 0.64 -5.79
N GLU A 127 2.30 0.87 -5.52
CA GLU A 127 1.46 1.73 -6.38
C GLU A 127 1.94 3.18 -6.35
N THR A 128 2.35 3.68 -5.19
CA THR A 128 2.93 5.03 -5.07
C THR A 128 4.26 5.12 -5.81
N ALA A 129 5.10 4.09 -5.73
CA ALA A 129 6.35 4.02 -6.48
C ALA A 129 6.11 4.07 -7.99
N GLY A 130 5.09 3.35 -8.49
CA GLY A 130 4.69 3.40 -9.90
C GLY A 130 4.24 4.79 -10.36
N ASN A 131 3.47 5.50 -9.54
CA ASN A 131 3.04 6.87 -9.84
C ASN A 131 4.21 7.87 -9.86
N LEU A 132 5.20 7.69 -8.98
CA LEU A 132 6.41 8.51 -8.96
C LEU A 132 7.31 8.21 -10.17
N LEU A 133 7.44 6.96 -10.54
CA LEU A 133 8.20 6.53 -11.70
C LEU A 133 7.65 7.13 -12.99
N HIS A 134 6.33 7.14 -13.17
CA HIS A 134 5.68 7.71 -14.34
C HIS A 134 6.01 9.21 -14.54
N LYS A 135 6.21 9.95 -13.45
CA LYS A 135 6.60 11.38 -13.54
C LYS A 135 8.04 11.59 -14.00
N ARG A 136 8.89 10.56 -13.91
CA ARG A 136 10.33 10.64 -14.23
C ARG A 136 10.68 10.02 -15.58
N ILE A 137 9.89 9.07 -16.05
CA ILE A 137 10.10 8.40 -17.33
C ILE A 137 9.16 9.03 -18.36
N SER A 138 9.73 9.61 -19.42
CA SER A 138 8.96 10.23 -20.50
C SER A 138 8.35 9.22 -21.49
N LYS A 139 8.79 7.95 -21.42
CA LYS A 139 8.29 6.87 -22.29
C LYS A 139 7.01 6.24 -21.75
N LYS A 140 6.24 5.66 -22.66
CA LYS A 140 5.01 4.94 -22.33
C LYS A 140 5.33 3.69 -21.50
N ILE A 141 4.72 3.57 -20.33
CA ILE A 141 4.83 2.42 -19.46
C ILE A 141 3.58 1.56 -19.66
N ASN A 142 3.78 0.29 -20.04
CA ASN A 142 2.71 -0.70 -20.07
C ASN A 142 2.85 -1.59 -18.83
N VAL A 143 1.76 -1.75 -18.08
CA VAL A 143 1.75 -2.55 -16.86
C VAL A 143 1.02 -3.85 -17.14
N LEU A 144 1.72 -4.98 -16.93
CA LEU A 144 1.12 -6.31 -16.95
C LEU A 144 0.88 -6.75 -15.50
N MET A 145 -0.38 -6.99 -15.16
CA MET A 145 -0.77 -7.54 -13.85
C MET A 145 -1.43 -8.90 -14.07
N LEU A 146 -0.98 -9.89 -13.30
CA LEU A 146 -1.55 -11.25 -13.25
C LEU A 146 -2.57 -11.37 -12.12
#